data_01a72bfd33d401d29c9c5a645965f54e
#
_entry.id   01a72bfd33d401d29c9c5a645965f54e
#
_cell.length_a   1.000
_cell.length_b   1.000
_cell.length_c   1.000
_cell.angle_alpha   90.00
_cell.angle_beta   90.00
_cell.angle_gamma   90.00
#
_symmetry.space_group_name_H-M   'P 1'
#
loop_
_entity.id
_entity.type
_entity.pdbx_description
1 polymer ?
#
loop_
_entity_poly.entity_id
_entity_poly.type
_entity_poly.pdbx_seq_one_letter_code
_entity_poly.pdbx_strand_id
1 'polypeptide(L)'
;MLARNAEALYWIGRYVERADDTARILDVAVHQLLEDSSVDPDQASRLLLRVLGIEPPDHELDVWSLTDLVAFSTNSQGGSSIVDAISAARENAKSAREVTSSETWECLNTTYNALPERERAAKRLGPHEFLSFIEGRAAMFAGLADSTLLRDDGYRFMLLGRAIERVDMTVRLLLSRVGDSASSPAWVTLLRSAGGHDTYLRTYRGVLDAGRVVEFMMLDRLFPRSVFHSLKLAEHNLAELMHNPHSRIGATTEAQRLLGQARSELEFVQPGVLLETLESRLAGLQTTCRDVGDALALQYFHAAPWVAWSDAGQRGQLVGSQEES
;
A
#
# COMPACT_ATOMS: atom_id res chain seq x y z
N MET A 1 0.83 -6.96 22.00
CA MET A 1 1.09 -7.92 20.89
C MET A 1 2.59 -8.11 20.72
N LEU A 2 3.06 -9.27 20.20
CA LEU A 2 4.48 -9.47 19.85
C LEU A 2 4.86 -8.60 18.64
N ALA A 3 6.05 -8.01 18.65
CA ALA A 3 6.55 -7.14 17.57
C ALA A 3 6.48 -7.81 16.18
N ARG A 4 6.92 -9.08 16.08
CA ARG A 4 6.85 -9.86 14.84
C ARG A 4 5.42 -10.02 14.28
N ASN A 5 4.40 -10.12 15.17
CA ASN A 5 3.01 -10.29 14.75
C ASN A 5 2.44 -8.95 14.26
N ALA A 6 2.79 -7.85 14.93
CA ALA A 6 2.45 -6.50 14.50
C ALA A 6 3.01 -6.20 13.10
N GLU A 7 4.30 -6.50 12.91
CA GLU A 7 4.98 -6.36 11.63
C GLU A 7 4.32 -7.23 10.56
N ALA A 8 4.10 -8.51 10.82
CA ALA A 8 3.50 -9.42 9.86
C ALA A 8 2.10 -8.97 9.41
N LEU A 9 1.24 -8.54 10.34
CA LEU A 9 -0.10 -8.05 10.03
C LEU A 9 -0.09 -6.73 9.25
N TYR A 10 0.81 -5.81 9.61
CA TYR A 10 1.03 -4.58 8.85
C TYR A 10 1.42 -4.87 7.39
N TRP A 11 2.38 -5.78 7.18
CA TRP A 11 2.82 -6.16 5.85
C TRP A 11 1.78 -6.97 5.06
N ILE A 12 0.97 -7.81 5.71
CA ILE A 12 -0.18 -8.45 5.05
C ILE A 12 -1.11 -7.38 4.48
N GLY A 13 -1.45 -6.37 5.26
CA GLY A 13 -2.28 -5.25 4.81
C GLY A 13 -1.70 -4.55 3.59
N ARG A 14 -0.39 -4.26 3.61
CA ARG A 14 0.31 -3.63 2.48
C ARG A 14 0.33 -4.51 1.23
N TYR A 15 0.72 -5.78 1.38
CA TYR A 15 0.90 -6.66 0.23
C TYR A 15 -0.42 -7.04 -0.46
N VAL A 16 -1.49 -7.26 0.30
CA VAL A 16 -2.80 -7.54 -0.29
C VAL A 16 -3.35 -6.32 -1.04
N GLU A 17 -3.22 -5.11 -0.47
CA GLU A 17 -3.64 -3.89 -1.15
C GLU A 17 -2.77 -3.62 -2.39
N ARG A 18 -1.45 -3.83 -2.30
CA ARG A 18 -0.53 -3.72 -3.45
C ARG A 18 -0.93 -4.66 -4.58
N ALA A 19 -1.25 -5.92 -4.28
CA ALA A 19 -1.68 -6.88 -5.29
C ALA A 19 -2.99 -6.45 -5.96
N ASP A 20 -3.97 -5.96 -5.19
CA ASP A 20 -5.24 -5.42 -5.71
C ASP A 20 -5.03 -4.21 -6.62
N ASP A 21 -4.31 -3.20 -6.13
CA ASP A 21 -4.05 -1.98 -6.88
C ASP A 21 -3.24 -2.26 -8.16
N THR A 22 -2.20 -3.08 -8.05
CA THR A 22 -1.37 -3.45 -9.20
C THR A 22 -2.17 -4.22 -10.25
N ALA A 23 -3.03 -5.16 -9.83
CA ALA A 23 -3.90 -5.91 -10.73
C ALA A 23 -4.85 -4.98 -11.49
N ARG A 24 -5.50 -4.07 -10.79
CA ARG A 24 -6.43 -3.09 -11.35
C ARG A 24 -5.74 -2.13 -12.33
N ILE A 25 -4.59 -1.60 -11.96
CA ILE A 25 -3.80 -0.70 -12.80
C ILE A 25 -3.36 -1.43 -14.08
N LEU A 26 -2.86 -2.65 -13.97
CA LEU A 26 -2.42 -3.45 -15.11
C LEU A 26 -3.59 -3.83 -16.00
N ASP A 27 -4.74 -4.23 -15.45
CA ASP A 27 -5.92 -4.58 -16.25
C ASP A 27 -6.41 -3.41 -17.11
N VAL A 28 -6.49 -2.22 -16.52
CA VAL A 28 -6.87 -1.00 -17.26
C VAL A 28 -5.82 -0.65 -18.33
N ALA A 29 -4.53 -0.78 -18.03
CA ALA A 29 -3.47 -0.51 -18.99
C ALA A 29 -3.48 -1.50 -20.17
N VAL A 30 -3.65 -2.78 -19.89
CA VAL A 30 -3.77 -3.83 -20.91
C VAL A 30 -4.95 -3.56 -21.84
N HIS A 31 -6.12 -3.25 -21.29
CA HIS A 31 -7.28 -2.89 -22.10
C HIS A 31 -7.01 -1.66 -22.98
N GLN A 32 -6.41 -0.61 -22.43
CA GLN A 32 -6.06 0.58 -23.21
C GLN A 32 -5.10 0.27 -24.38
N LEU A 33 -4.07 -0.53 -24.12
CA LEU A 33 -3.10 -0.92 -25.14
C LEU A 33 -3.70 -1.80 -26.25
N LEU A 34 -4.74 -2.58 -25.94
CA LEU A 34 -5.42 -3.42 -26.93
C LEU A 34 -6.50 -2.67 -27.72
N GLU A 35 -7.13 -1.65 -27.12
CA GLU A 35 -8.24 -0.91 -27.73
C GLU A 35 -7.78 0.30 -28.55
N ASP A 36 -6.68 0.94 -28.16
CA ASP A 36 -6.20 2.19 -28.76
C ASP A 36 -4.87 1.99 -29.50
N SER A 37 -4.94 1.78 -30.80
CA SER A 37 -3.75 1.63 -31.67
C SER A 37 -2.90 2.89 -31.83
N SER A 38 -3.34 4.04 -31.33
CA SER A 38 -2.56 5.29 -31.33
C SER A 38 -1.57 5.38 -30.18
N VAL A 39 -1.73 4.52 -29.15
CA VAL A 39 -0.83 4.47 -27.99
C VAL A 39 0.39 3.62 -28.34
N ASP A 40 1.58 4.17 -28.17
CA ASP A 40 2.83 3.40 -28.26
C ASP A 40 2.93 2.43 -27.07
N PRO A 41 2.90 1.10 -27.30
CA PRO A 41 2.92 0.11 -26.23
C PRO A 41 4.17 0.18 -25.36
N ASP A 42 5.36 0.42 -25.94
CA ASP A 42 6.60 0.48 -25.18
C ASP A 42 6.62 1.71 -24.26
N GLN A 43 6.27 2.88 -24.78
CA GLN A 43 6.24 4.11 -23.99
C GLN A 43 5.24 4.04 -22.84
N ALA A 44 4.02 3.56 -23.12
CA ALA A 44 2.97 3.40 -22.09
C ALA A 44 3.36 2.38 -21.02
N SER A 45 3.97 1.26 -21.43
CA SER A 45 4.45 0.23 -20.51
C SER A 45 5.58 0.75 -19.62
N ARG A 46 6.54 1.50 -20.16
CA ARG A 46 7.62 2.12 -19.37
C ARG A 46 7.08 3.13 -18.35
N LEU A 47 6.08 3.93 -18.73
CA LEU A 47 5.43 4.86 -17.81
C LEU A 47 4.77 4.10 -16.66
N LEU A 48 4.03 3.04 -16.96
CA LEU A 48 3.36 2.22 -15.96
C LEU A 48 4.36 1.53 -15.03
N LEU A 49 5.45 0.96 -15.54
CA LEU A 49 6.48 0.35 -14.69
C LEU A 49 7.09 1.36 -13.73
N ARG A 50 7.35 2.60 -14.15
CA ARG A 50 7.84 3.68 -13.28
C ARG A 50 6.83 4.01 -12.17
N VAL A 51 5.53 4.07 -12.51
CA VAL A 51 4.45 4.28 -11.50
C VAL A 51 4.49 3.18 -10.45
N LEU A 52 4.68 1.94 -10.87
CA LEU A 52 4.75 0.79 -9.97
C LEU A 52 6.10 0.65 -9.24
N GLY A 53 7.09 1.50 -9.58
CA GLY A 53 8.44 1.44 -9.00
C GLY A 53 9.26 0.27 -9.52
N ILE A 54 8.94 -0.23 -10.71
CA ILE A 54 9.66 -1.28 -11.43
C ILE A 54 10.57 -0.62 -12.45
N GLU A 55 11.86 -0.98 -12.46
CA GLU A 55 12.81 -0.46 -13.45
C GLU A 55 12.49 -1.05 -14.83
N PRO A 56 12.23 -0.19 -15.84
CA PRO A 56 11.97 -0.69 -17.18
C PRO A 56 13.22 -1.37 -17.78
N PRO A 57 13.07 -2.54 -18.43
CA PRO A 57 14.19 -3.20 -19.08
C PRO A 57 14.65 -2.46 -20.33
N ASP A 58 15.84 -2.81 -20.83
CA ASP A 58 16.44 -2.18 -22.03
C ASP A 58 15.82 -2.62 -23.37
N HIS A 59 14.99 -3.68 -23.37
CA HIS A 59 14.28 -4.15 -24.57
C HIS A 59 12.89 -3.52 -24.71
N GLU A 60 12.32 -3.57 -25.92
CA GLU A 60 10.95 -3.12 -26.19
C GLU A 60 9.92 -3.94 -25.41
N LEU A 61 8.89 -3.26 -24.95
CA LEU A 61 7.81 -3.85 -24.15
C LEU A 61 6.52 -3.95 -24.96
N ASP A 62 5.98 -5.16 -24.99
CA ASP A 62 4.63 -5.45 -25.44
C ASP A 62 3.72 -5.78 -24.24
N VAL A 63 2.45 -6.03 -24.51
CA VAL A 63 1.45 -6.36 -23.47
C VAL A 63 1.84 -7.60 -22.67
N TRP A 64 2.47 -8.60 -23.32
CA TRP A 64 2.89 -9.80 -22.61
C TRP A 64 4.10 -9.55 -21.73
N SER A 65 5.13 -8.88 -22.24
CA SER A 65 6.32 -8.50 -21.47
C SER A 65 5.97 -7.66 -20.27
N LEU A 66 5.03 -6.70 -20.43
CA LEU A 66 4.49 -5.90 -19.35
C LEU A 66 3.79 -6.78 -18.30
N THR A 67 2.93 -7.69 -18.76
CA THR A 67 2.19 -8.60 -17.85
C THR A 67 3.15 -9.52 -17.10
N ASP A 68 4.15 -10.06 -17.78
CA ASP A 68 5.15 -10.94 -17.16
C ASP A 68 5.91 -10.20 -16.05
N LEU A 69 6.39 -8.98 -16.32
CA LEU A 69 7.11 -8.17 -15.33
C LEU A 69 6.27 -7.78 -14.12
N VAL A 70 5.02 -7.35 -14.35
CA VAL A 70 4.16 -6.79 -13.28
C VAL A 70 3.40 -7.87 -12.53
N ALA A 71 2.96 -8.91 -13.21
CA ALA A 71 2.12 -9.94 -12.60
C ALA A 71 2.91 -11.16 -12.14
N PHE A 72 3.77 -11.72 -12.98
CA PHE A 72 4.33 -13.06 -12.80
C PHE A 72 5.81 -13.10 -12.41
N SER A 73 6.59 -12.06 -12.70
CA SER A 73 8.01 -12.07 -12.39
C SER A 73 8.24 -12.23 -10.89
N THR A 74 9.05 -13.21 -10.52
CA THR A 74 9.53 -13.37 -9.16
C THR A 74 10.88 -12.69 -9.04
N ASN A 75 10.87 -11.48 -8.49
CA ASN A 75 12.10 -10.72 -8.31
C ASN A 75 12.52 -10.72 -6.84
N SER A 76 13.64 -11.37 -6.55
CA SER A 76 14.22 -11.44 -5.21
C SER A 76 14.64 -10.10 -4.61
N GLN A 77 14.66 -9.01 -5.39
CA GLN A 77 15.18 -7.70 -4.99
C GLN A 77 14.11 -6.63 -4.67
N GLY A 78 12.81 -6.93 -4.68
CA GLY A 78 11.86 -5.86 -4.41
C GLY A 78 10.40 -6.22 -4.20
N GLY A 79 9.97 -7.46 -4.40
CA GLY A 79 8.58 -7.86 -4.15
C GLY A 79 7.56 -7.02 -4.92
N SER A 80 7.87 -6.65 -6.17
CA SER A 80 7.11 -5.65 -6.92
C SER A 80 6.01 -6.24 -7.77
N SER A 81 6.05 -7.56 -8.08
CA SER A 81 5.01 -8.21 -8.87
C SER A 81 3.81 -8.64 -8.01
N ILE A 82 2.69 -8.94 -8.67
CA ILE A 82 1.50 -9.47 -7.99
C ILE A 82 1.81 -10.80 -7.32
N VAL A 83 2.55 -11.70 -7.98
CA VAL A 83 2.96 -13.01 -7.43
C VAL A 83 3.84 -12.84 -6.20
N ASP A 84 4.80 -11.91 -6.23
CA ASP A 84 5.63 -11.61 -5.07
C ASP A 84 4.82 -11.06 -3.89
N ALA A 85 3.90 -10.12 -4.16
CA ALA A 85 3.04 -9.54 -3.13
C ALA A 85 2.15 -10.60 -2.46
N ILE A 86 1.50 -11.47 -3.23
CA ILE A 86 0.68 -12.57 -2.68
C ILE A 86 1.55 -13.57 -1.91
N SER A 87 2.74 -13.89 -2.42
CA SER A 87 3.69 -14.79 -1.74
C SER A 87 4.14 -14.22 -0.40
N ALA A 88 4.50 -12.94 -0.37
CA ALA A 88 4.90 -12.25 0.85
C ALA A 88 3.75 -12.13 1.87
N ALA A 89 2.53 -11.81 1.41
CA ALA A 89 1.35 -11.79 2.27
C ALA A 89 1.10 -13.16 2.92
N ARG A 90 1.23 -14.26 2.14
CA ARG A 90 1.07 -15.62 2.64
C ARG A 90 2.14 -15.99 3.66
N GLU A 91 3.42 -15.70 3.41
CA GLU A 91 4.49 -16.02 4.35
C GLU A 91 4.35 -15.22 5.66
N ASN A 92 3.93 -13.96 5.59
CA ASN A 92 3.60 -13.18 6.79
C ASN A 92 2.41 -13.80 7.56
N ALA A 93 1.33 -14.21 6.88
CA ALA A 93 0.20 -14.88 7.53
C ALA A 93 0.59 -16.22 8.14
N LYS A 94 1.52 -16.95 7.53
CA LYS A 94 2.08 -18.19 8.07
C LYS A 94 2.87 -17.95 9.36
N SER A 95 3.61 -16.86 9.45
CA SER A 95 4.36 -16.48 10.67
C SER A 95 3.47 -15.98 11.80
N ALA A 96 2.29 -15.42 11.48
CA ALA A 96 1.35 -14.81 12.40
C ALA A 96 0.06 -15.64 12.62
N ARG A 97 0.10 -16.96 12.43
CA ARG A 97 -1.09 -17.84 12.52
C ARG A 97 -1.85 -17.75 13.84
N GLU A 98 -1.17 -17.42 14.92
CA GLU A 98 -1.75 -17.30 16.27
C GLU A 98 -2.64 -16.05 16.42
N VAL A 99 -2.53 -15.08 15.50
CA VAL A 99 -3.28 -13.81 15.52
C VAL A 99 -4.09 -13.56 14.24
N THR A 100 -4.13 -14.53 13.34
CA THR A 100 -4.96 -14.51 12.12
C THR A 100 -6.10 -15.52 12.24
N SER A 101 -7.22 -15.27 11.55
CA SER A 101 -8.29 -16.27 11.49
C SER A 101 -7.96 -17.36 10.47
N SER A 102 -8.56 -18.56 10.66
CA SER A 102 -8.42 -19.66 9.71
C SER A 102 -8.87 -19.25 8.30
N GLU A 103 -9.94 -18.49 8.20
CA GLU A 103 -10.53 -18.03 6.95
C GLU A 103 -9.60 -17.08 6.19
N THR A 104 -8.95 -16.15 6.88
CA THR A 104 -7.97 -15.24 6.25
C THR A 104 -6.71 -15.98 5.81
N TRP A 105 -6.23 -16.93 6.63
CA TRP A 105 -5.14 -17.81 6.24
C TRP A 105 -5.47 -18.66 5.01
N GLU A 106 -6.62 -19.34 5.01
CA GLU A 106 -7.08 -20.17 3.90
C GLU A 106 -7.26 -19.35 2.61
N CYS A 107 -7.78 -18.13 2.74
CA CYS A 107 -7.91 -17.22 1.61
C CYS A 107 -6.55 -16.96 0.95
N LEU A 108 -5.53 -16.54 1.70
CA LEU A 108 -4.20 -16.28 1.16
C LEU A 108 -3.53 -17.56 0.62
N ASN A 109 -3.61 -18.65 1.36
CA ASN A 109 -3.00 -19.90 0.98
C ASN A 109 -3.61 -20.50 -0.30
N THR A 110 -4.93 -20.47 -0.43
CA THR A 110 -5.61 -20.93 -1.65
C THR A 110 -5.35 -20.02 -2.84
N THR A 111 -5.27 -18.70 -2.62
CA THR A 111 -4.88 -17.74 -3.66
C THR A 111 -3.48 -18.06 -4.18
N TYR A 112 -2.50 -18.19 -3.29
CA TYR A 112 -1.13 -18.53 -3.66
C TYR A 112 -1.03 -19.86 -4.44
N ASN A 113 -1.70 -20.90 -3.98
CA ASN A 113 -1.67 -22.21 -4.62
C ASN A 113 -2.31 -22.21 -6.02
N ALA A 114 -3.23 -21.28 -6.29
CA ALA A 114 -3.85 -21.13 -7.61
C ALA A 114 -2.99 -20.36 -8.62
N LEU A 115 -1.98 -19.59 -8.18
CA LEU A 115 -1.19 -18.72 -9.06
C LEU A 115 -0.59 -19.46 -10.27
N PRO A 116 0.07 -20.66 -10.15
CA PRO A 116 0.69 -21.31 -11.29
C PRO A 116 -0.31 -21.76 -12.38
N GLU A 117 -1.51 -22.14 -11.98
CA GLU A 117 -2.57 -22.51 -12.94
C GLU A 117 -3.14 -21.26 -13.62
N ARG A 118 -3.36 -20.19 -12.85
CA ARG A 118 -3.86 -18.91 -13.36
C ARG A 118 -2.87 -18.24 -14.30
N GLU A 119 -1.56 -18.31 -14.04
CA GLU A 119 -0.52 -17.85 -14.95
C GLU A 119 -0.56 -18.62 -16.27
N ARG A 120 -0.63 -19.95 -16.23
CA ARG A 120 -0.75 -20.78 -17.45
C ARG A 120 -2.01 -20.47 -18.25
N ALA A 121 -3.12 -20.17 -17.58
CA ALA A 121 -4.34 -19.74 -18.25
C ALA A 121 -4.18 -18.35 -18.89
N ALA A 122 -3.58 -17.39 -18.20
CA ALA A 122 -3.30 -16.06 -18.71
C ALA A 122 -2.43 -16.07 -19.98
N LYS A 123 -1.44 -16.96 -20.05
CA LYS A 123 -0.60 -17.16 -21.25
C LYS A 123 -1.37 -17.61 -22.48
N ARG A 124 -2.54 -18.24 -22.31
CA ARG A 124 -3.36 -18.72 -23.42
C ARG A 124 -4.53 -17.82 -23.77
N LEU A 125 -5.13 -17.18 -22.77
CA LEU A 125 -6.40 -16.46 -22.86
C LEU A 125 -6.26 -14.94 -22.67
N GLY A 126 -5.08 -14.47 -22.33
CA GLY A 126 -4.82 -13.10 -21.94
C GLY A 126 -4.89 -12.88 -20.43
N PRO A 127 -4.35 -11.75 -19.94
CA PRO A 127 -4.15 -11.54 -18.50
C PRO A 127 -5.41 -11.16 -17.70
N HIS A 128 -6.47 -10.73 -18.36
CA HIS A 128 -7.68 -10.18 -17.71
C HIS A 128 -8.27 -11.10 -16.64
N GLU A 129 -8.44 -12.40 -16.95
CA GLU A 129 -9.01 -13.35 -15.98
C GLU A 129 -8.12 -13.55 -14.75
N PHE A 130 -6.79 -13.48 -14.93
CA PHE A 130 -5.86 -13.52 -13.81
C PHE A 130 -5.99 -12.26 -12.95
N LEU A 131 -6.04 -11.09 -13.58
CA LEU A 131 -6.14 -9.81 -12.87
C LEU A 131 -7.44 -9.69 -12.10
N SER A 132 -8.57 -10.01 -12.73
CA SER A 132 -9.89 -10.07 -12.07
C SER A 132 -9.93 -11.09 -10.93
N PHE A 133 -9.23 -12.23 -11.07
CA PHE A 133 -9.10 -13.22 -9.99
C PHE A 133 -8.39 -12.58 -8.78
N ILE A 134 -7.26 -11.89 -8.98
CA ILE A 134 -6.51 -11.23 -7.90
C ILE A 134 -7.37 -10.18 -7.19
N GLU A 135 -8.06 -9.30 -7.94
CA GLU A 135 -8.98 -8.30 -7.38
C GLU A 135 -10.07 -8.97 -6.53
N GLY A 136 -10.69 -10.03 -7.05
CA GLY A 136 -11.72 -10.79 -6.33
C GLY A 136 -11.17 -11.45 -5.05
N ARG A 137 -9.93 -11.96 -5.07
CA ARG A 137 -9.28 -12.56 -3.89
C ARG A 137 -8.92 -11.52 -2.85
N ALA A 138 -8.42 -10.35 -3.25
CA ALA A 138 -8.13 -9.23 -2.35
C ALA A 138 -9.41 -8.71 -1.68
N ALA A 139 -10.50 -8.56 -2.43
CA ALA A 139 -11.80 -8.17 -1.88
C ALA A 139 -12.36 -9.22 -0.91
N MET A 140 -12.21 -10.52 -1.23
CA MET A 140 -12.59 -11.62 -0.34
C MET A 140 -11.78 -11.60 0.95
N PHE A 141 -10.45 -11.43 0.86
CA PHE A 141 -9.58 -11.32 2.04
C PHE A 141 -10.02 -10.17 2.94
N ALA A 142 -10.29 -8.99 2.35
CA ALA A 142 -10.75 -7.83 3.11
C ALA A 142 -12.07 -8.10 3.84
N GLY A 143 -13.04 -8.73 3.19
CA GLY A 143 -14.32 -9.11 3.78
C GLY A 143 -14.19 -10.16 4.87
N LEU A 144 -13.32 -11.16 4.70
CA LEU A 144 -13.03 -12.17 5.72
C LEU A 144 -12.34 -11.55 6.93
N ALA A 145 -11.33 -10.70 6.70
CA ALA A 145 -10.64 -9.99 7.78
C ALA A 145 -11.62 -9.12 8.57
N ASP A 146 -12.52 -8.42 7.88
CA ASP A 146 -13.54 -7.58 8.51
C ASP A 146 -14.54 -8.39 9.34
N SER A 147 -14.90 -9.60 8.94
CA SER A 147 -15.92 -10.42 9.58
C SER A 147 -15.38 -11.40 10.63
N THR A 148 -14.09 -11.75 10.60
CA THR A 148 -13.56 -12.84 11.44
C THR A 148 -12.43 -12.44 12.39
N LEU A 149 -11.73 -11.33 12.13
CA LEU A 149 -10.67 -10.87 13.03
C LEU A 149 -11.22 -10.05 14.20
N LEU A 150 -10.63 -10.25 15.37
CA LEU A 150 -10.86 -9.37 16.51
C LEU A 150 -10.42 -7.94 16.19
N ARG A 151 -11.15 -6.95 16.69
CA ARG A 151 -10.83 -5.52 16.51
C ARG A 151 -9.71 -5.05 17.47
N ASP A 152 -8.73 -5.91 17.66
CA ASP A 152 -7.57 -5.69 18.53
C ASP A 152 -6.43 -4.95 17.76
N ASP A 153 -5.26 -4.87 18.39
CA ASP A 153 -4.08 -4.23 17.81
C ASP A 153 -3.67 -4.84 16.46
N GLY A 154 -3.84 -6.18 16.31
CA GLY A 154 -3.47 -6.86 15.08
C GLY A 154 -4.29 -6.41 13.88
N TYR A 155 -5.59 -6.31 14.06
CA TYR A 155 -6.49 -5.75 13.05
C TYR A 155 -6.12 -4.30 12.72
N ARG A 156 -5.75 -3.49 13.74
CA ARG A 156 -5.34 -2.10 13.54
C ARG A 156 -4.05 -2.01 12.71
N PHE A 157 -3.04 -2.84 12.98
CA PHE A 157 -1.82 -2.87 12.16
C PHE A 157 -2.10 -3.25 10.71
N MET A 158 -2.96 -4.24 10.46
CA MET A 158 -3.34 -4.64 9.11
C MET A 158 -4.05 -3.50 8.36
N LEU A 159 -5.01 -2.81 9.01
CA LEU A 159 -5.69 -1.66 8.39
C LEU A 159 -4.75 -0.47 8.17
N LEU A 160 -3.80 -0.24 9.09
CA LEU A 160 -2.78 0.80 8.96
C LEU A 160 -1.90 0.55 7.73
N GLY A 161 -1.38 -0.69 7.59
CA GLY A 161 -0.61 -1.08 6.42
C GLY A 161 -1.38 -0.88 5.12
N ARG A 162 -2.62 -1.37 5.08
CA ARG A 162 -3.52 -1.19 3.93
C ARG A 162 -3.74 0.28 3.57
N ALA A 163 -3.98 1.13 4.57
CA ALA A 163 -4.26 2.54 4.34
C ALA A 163 -3.02 3.29 3.79
N ILE A 164 -1.83 3.00 4.33
CA ILE A 164 -0.57 3.60 3.85
C ILE A 164 -0.25 3.16 2.42
N GLU A 165 -0.45 1.87 2.08
CA GLU A 165 -0.24 1.40 0.70
C GLU A 165 -1.17 2.11 -0.27
N ARG A 166 -2.43 2.27 0.11
CA ARG A 166 -3.45 2.96 -0.70
C ARG A 166 -3.10 4.43 -0.94
N VAL A 167 -2.57 5.14 0.06
CA VAL A 167 -2.05 6.50 -0.13
C VAL A 167 -0.92 6.50 -1.16
N ASP A 168 0.08 5.65 -0.97
CA ASP A 168 1.26 5.58 -1.85
C ASP A 168 0.88 5.28 -3.30
N MET A 169 0.02 4.27 -3.53
CA MET A 169 -0.43 3.90 -4.88
C MET A 169 -1.27 4.98 -5.55
N THR A 170 -2.18 5.63 -4.82
CA THR A 170 -2.99 6.75 -5.34
C THR A 170 -2.11 7.95 -5.71
N VAL A 171 -1.13 8.26 -4.86
CA VAL A 171 -0.15 9.35 -5.13
C VAL A 171 0.68 9.04 -6.37
N ARG A 172 1.17 7.80 -6.55
CA ARG A 172 1.92 7.38 -7.75
C ARG A 172 1.08 7.49 -9.02
N LEU A 173 -0.19 7.08 -8.97
CA LEU A 173 -1.13 7.24 -10.09
C LEU A 173 -1.31 8.71 -10.47
N LEU A 174 -1.47 9.60 -9.50
CA LEU A 174 -1.59 11.04 -9.75
C LEU A 174 -0.30 11.63 -10.31
N LEU A 175 0.87 11.27 -9.77
CA LEU A 175 2.18 11.74 -10.24
C LEU A 175 2.41 11.40 -11.72
N SER A 176 1.90 10.26 -12.20
CA SER A 176 2.00 9.90 -13.61
C SER A 176 1.27 10.85 -14.57
N ARG A 177 0.45 11.74 -14.05
CA ARG A 177 -0.36 12.71 -14.83
C ARG A 177 0.06 14.17 -14.60
N VAL A 178 0.99 14.42 -13.69
CA VAL A 178 1.52 15.76 -13.45
C VAL A 178 2.42 16.15 -14.62
N GLY A 179 2.22 17.36 -15.16
CA GLY A 179 2.98 17.89 -16.31
C GLY A 179 2.45 17.49 -17.68
N ASP A 180 1.58 16.51 -17.78
CA ASP A 180 0.87 16.21 -19.02
C ASP A 180 -0.32 17.16 -19.17
N SER A 181 -0.48 17.74 -20.37
CA SER A 181 -1.77 18.29 -20.80
C SER A 181 -2.74 17.12 -21.04
N ALA A 182 -3.02 16.39 -19.95
CA ALA A 182 -3.70 15.11 -20.01
C ALA A 182 -5.07 15.27 -20.67
N SER A 183 -5.25 14.55 -21.77
CA SER A 183 -6.53 14.46 -22.47
C SER A 183 -7.60 13.83 -21.55
N SER A 184 -8.88 14.09 -21.84
CA SER A 184 -9.98 13.44 -21.09
C SER A 184 -9.84 11.92 -20.96
N PRO A 185 -9.40 11.15 -21.99
CA PRO A 185 -9.17 9.71 -21.87
C PRO A 185 -8.16 9.33 -20.78
N ALA A 186 -7.11 10.11 -20.57
CA ALA A 186 -6.10 9.82 -19.56
C ALA A 186 -6.66 9.91 -18.13
N TRP A 187 -7.58 10.83 -17.88
CA TRP A 187 -8.27 10.95 -16.57
C TRP A 187 -9.28 9.82 -16.35
N VAL A 188 -9.95 9.35 -17.41
CA VAL A 188 -10.81 8.14 -17.33
C VAL A 188 -9.98 6.93 -16.94
N THR A 189 -8.83 6.73 -17.58
CA THR A 189 -7.88 5.65 -17.28
C THR A 189 -7.43 5.71 -15.82
N LEU A 190 -7.05 6.89 -15.31
CA LEU A 190 -6.68 7.08 -13.91
C LEU A 190 -7.83 6.70 -12.95
N LEU A 191 -9.03 7.21 -13.19
CA LEU A 191 -10.19 6.92 -12.36
C LEU A 191 -10.56 5.43 -12.37
N ARG A 192 -10.45 4.74 -13.52
CA ARG A 192 -10.67 3.30 -13.63
C ARG A 192 -9.60 2.53 -12.86
N SER A 193 -8.33 2.89 -13.01
CA SER A 193 -7.21 2.30 -12.27
C SER A 193 -7.36 2.45 -10.75
N ALA A 194 -7.93 3.55 -10.30
CA ALA A 194 -8.25 3.76 -8.89
C ALA A 194 -9.59 3.15 -8.45
N GLY A 195 -10.36 2.50 -9.36
CA GLY A 195 -11.70 1.99 -9.06
C GLY A 195 -12.72 3.07 -8.69
N GLY A 196 -12.48 4.32 -9.09
CA GLY A 196 -13.28 5.49 -8.73
C GLY A 196 -14.19 6.03 -9.83
N HIS A 197 -14.11 5.51 -11.05
CA HIS A 197 -14.76 6.07 -12.22
C HIS A 197 -16.28 6.28 -12.05
N ASP A 198 -17.01 5.23 -11.67
CA ASP A 198 -18.47 5.32 -11.54
C ASP A 198 -18.90 6.20 -10.37
N THR A 199 -18.13 6.18 -9.29
CA THR A 199 -18.36 7.05 -8.12
C THR A 199 -18.13 8.51 -8.47
N TYR A 200 -17.05 8.80 -9.21
CA TYR A 200 -16.76 10.13 -9.71
C TYR A 200 -17.89 10.65 -10.62
N LEU A 201 -18.32 9.87 -11.63
CA LEU A 201 -19.38 10.27 -12.54
C LEU A 201 -20.69 10.57 -11.82
N ARG A 202 -21.04 9.80 -10.79
CA ARG A 202 -22.22 10.08 -9.94
C ARG A 202 -22.07 11.36 -9.13
N THR A 203 -20.90 11.60 -8.57
CA THR A 203 -20.62 12.77 -7.71
C THR A 203 -20.58 14.05 -8.52
N TYR A 204 -19.94 14.06 -9.68
CA TYR A 204 -19.72 15.24 -10.52
C TYR A 204 -20.62 15.28 -11.77
N ARG A 205 -21.69 14.48 -11.80
CA ARG A 205 -22.72 14.48 -12.85
C ARG A 205 -22.15 14.29 -14.27
N GLY A 206 -21.15 13.44 -14.41
CA GLY A 206 -20.57 13.07 -15.69
C GLY A 206 -19.59 14.09 -16.30
N VAL A 207 -19.31 15.19 -15.64
CA VAL A 207 -18.34 16.20 -16.14
C VAL A 207 -16.92 15.75 -15.79
N LEU A 208 -16.14 15.39 -16.80
CA LEU A 208 -14.71 15.08 -16.67
C LEU A 208 -13.88 16.36 -16.80
N ASP A 209 -13.32 16.77 -15.67
CA ASP A 209 -12.44 17.93 -15.55
C ASP A 209 -11.22 17.54 -14.70
N ALA A 210 -10.02 17.86 -15.17
CA ALA A 210 -8.77 17.50 -14.52
C ALA A 210 -8.70 17.96 -13.06
N GLY A 211 -9.09 19.21 -12.80
CA GLY A 211 -9.10 19.78 -11.45
C GLY A 211 -10.03 19.02 -10.51
N ARG A 212 -11.24 18.69 -10.98
CA ARG A 212 -12.20 17.90 -10.19
C ARG A 212 -11.78 16.46 -9.97
N VAL A 213 -11.08 15.84 -10.94
CA VAL A 213 -10.52 14.49 -10.75
C VAL A 213 -9.44 14.53 -9.67
N VAL A 214 -8.55 15.52 -9.72
CA VAL A 214 -7.52 15.70 -8.68
C VAL A 214 -8.17 15.98 -7.33
N GLU A 215 -9.16 16.88 -7.26
CA GLU A 215 -9.89 17.17 -6.02
C GLU A 215 -10.55 15.90 -5.45
N PHE A 216 -11.24 15.12 -6.27
CA PHE A 216 -11.86 13.85 -5.87
C PHE A 216 -10.83 12.86 -5.35
N MET A 217 -9.75 12.63 -6.08
CA MET A 217 -8.72 11.66 -5.70
C MET A 217 -7.91 12.10 -4.46
N MET A 218 -7.73 13.41 -4.28
CA MET A 218 -6.96 13.93 -3.16
C MET A 218 -7.80 14.19 -1.91
N LEU A 219 -8.99 14.76 -2.03
CA LEU A 219 -9.72 15.39 -0.93
C LEU A 219 -11.05 14.74 -0.58
N ASP A 220 -11.63 13.86 -1.42
CA ASP A 220 -12.95 13.29 -1.14
C ASP A 220 -12.94 12.51 0.17
N ARG A 221 -13.88 12.85 1.07
CA ARG A 221 -13.95 12.27 2.43
C ARG A 221 -14.64 10.93 2.48
N LEU A 222 -15.38 10.57 1.44
CA LEU A 222 -16.24 9.40 1.38
C LEU A 222 -15.69 8.33 0.43
N PHE A 223 -14.87 8.71 -0.54
CA PHE A 223 -14.26 7.77 -1.45
C PHE A 223 -13.10 7.01 -0.77
N PRO A 224 -13.20 5.68 -0.59
CA PRO A 224 -12.25 4.91 0.22
C PRO A 224 -10.80 4.93 -0.31
N ARG A 225 -10.61 5.26 -1.59
CA ARG A 225 -9.29 5.33 -2.24
C ARG A 225 -8.78 6.75 -2.46
N SER A 226 -9.46 7.77 -1.91
CA SER A 226 -8.89 9.11 -1.86
C SER A 226 -7.73 9.17 -0.87
N VAL A 227 -6.77 10.05 -1.14
CA VAL A 227 -5.62 10.26 -0.24
C VAL A 227 -6.09 10.69 1.14
N PHE A 228 -7.01 11.66 1.20
CA PHE A 228 -7.55 12.16 2.48
C PHE A 228 -8.22 11.07 3.31
N HIS A 229 -9.11 10.27 2.70
CA HIS A 229 -9.80 9.18 3.40
C HIS A 229 -8.81 8.15 3.95
N SER A 230 -7.81 7.79 3.14
CA SER A 230 -6.80 6.79 3.52
C SER A 230 -5.89 7.30 4.62
N LEU A 231 -5.45 8.57 4.59
CA LEU A 231 -4.68 9.19 5.69
C LEU A 231 -5.49 9.24 6.98
N LYS A 232 -6.77 9.62 6.90
CA LYS A 232 -7.66 9.62 8.06
C LYS A 232 -7.83 8.24 8.66
N LEU A 233 -7.93 7.21 7.82
CA LEU A 233 -8.02 5.81 8.27
C LEU A 233 -6.71 5.37 8.95
N ALA A 234 -5.55 5.72 8.38
CA ALA A 234 -4.25 5.43 8.97
C ALA A 234 -4.08 6.12 10.33
N GLU A 235 -4.37 7.42 10.42
CA GLU A 235 -4.30 8.19 11.66
C GLU A 235 -5.21 7.60 12.75
N HIS A 236 -6.45 7.26 12.39
CA HIS A 236 -7.41 6.65 13.33
C HIS A 236 -6.88 5.32 13.89
N ASN A 237 -6.42 4.40 13.02
CA ASN A 237 -5.92 3.11 13.48
C ASN A 237 -4.66 3.24 14.33
N LEU A 238 -3.77 4.18 13.98
CA LEU A 238 -2.58 4.45 14.79
C LEU A 238 -2.94 5.04 16.17
N ALA A 239 -3.93 5.93 16.23
CA ALA A 239 -4.42 6.47 17.51
C ALA A 239 -5.00 5.39 18.41
N GLU A 240 -5.75 4.44 17.85
CA GLU A 240 -6.32 3.31 18.60
C GLU A 240 -5.25 2.34 19.16
N LEU A 241 -4.09 2.21 18.48
CA LEU A 241 -2.96 1.43 18.98
C LEU A 241 -2.29 2.06 20.20
N MET A 242 -2.46 3.34 20.39
CA MET A 242 -1.73 4.10 21.39
C MET A 242 -2.49 4.36 22.68
N HIS A 243 -3.43 3.54 23.06
CA HIS A 243 -4.30 3.66 24.25
C HIS A 243 -3.64 4.38 25.44
N ASN A 244 -3.49 5.69 25.35
CA ASN A 244 -3.11 6.53 26.47
C ASN A 244 -4.15 7.65 26.67
N PRO A 245 -5.31 7.36 27.30
CA PRO A 245 -6.39 8.31 27.50
C PRO A 245 -6.00 9.49 28.42
N HIS A 246 -4.83 9.43 29.05
CA HIS A 246 -4.33 10.45 29.97
C HIS A 246 -3.23 11.34 29.38
N SER A 247 -2.89 11.19 28.11
CA SER A 247 -1.94 12.09 27.48
C SER A 247 -2.53 13.50 27.36
N ARG A 248 -1.88 14.45 28.04
CA ARG A 248 -2.23 15.88 27.96
C ARG A 248 -1.54 16.60 26.80
N ILE A 249 -0.67 15.92 26.11
CA ILE A 249 0.11 16.41 24.96
C ILE A 249 -0.41 15.69 23.73
N GLY A 250 -0.45 16.38 22.57
CA GLY A 250 -0.95 15.85 21.32
C GLY A 250 -0.16 14.66 20.79
N ALA A 251 0.23 14.68 19.51
CA ALA A 251 0.98 13.59 18.91
C ALA A 251 2.26 13.27 19.70
N THR A 252 2.36 12.05 20.21
CA THR A 252 3.46 11.62 21.07
C THR A 252 4.50 10.82 20.32
N THR A 253 4.19 10.40 19.09
CA THR A 253 5.10 9.62 18.23
C THR A 253 5.30 10.27 16.88
N GLU A 254 6.44 9.96 16.26
CA GLU A 254 6.77 10.50 14.94
C GLU A 254 5.75 10.08 13.87
N ALA A 255 5.30 8.83 13.87
CA ALA A 255 4.28 8.37 12.94
C ALA A 255 2.96 9.14 13.08
N GLN A 256 2.51 9.44 14.32
CA GLN A 256 1.32 10.27 14.55
C GLN A 256 1.50 11.69 14.04
N ARG A 257 2.67 12.28 14.30
CA ARG A 257 2.99 13.64 13.86
C ARG A 257 2.94 13.74 12.34
N LEU A 258 3.57 12.80 11.62
CA LEU A 258 3.63 12.75 10.17
C LEU A 258 2.24 12.57 9.55
N LEU A 259 1.46 11.59 10.01
CA LEU A 259 0.11 11.35 9.50
C LEU A 259 -0.84 12.52 9.78
N GLY A 260 -0.81 13.06 11.00
CA GLY A 260 -1.66 14.18 11.40
C GLY A 260 -1.33 15.46 10.63
N GLN A 261 -0.04 15.74 10.38
CA GLN A 261 0.39 16.86 9.56
C GLN A 261 -0.11 16.70 8.12
N ALA A 262 0.18 15.56 7.46
CA ALA A 262 -0.21 15.31 6.09
C ALA A 262 -1.74 15.39 5.90
N ARG A 263 -2.52 14.80 6.82
CA ARG A 263 -3.98 14.89 6.79
C ARG A 263 -4.46 16.34 6.97
N SER A 264 -3.89 17.08 7.93
CA SER A 264 -4.30 18.47 8.21
C SER A 264 -3.98 19.40 7.04
N GLU A 265 -2.85 19.21 6.38
CA GLU A 265 -2.49 19.98 5.19
C GLU A 265 -3.51 19.80 4.05
N LEU A 266 -4.05 18.59 3.88
CA LEU A 266 -5.10 18.32 2.89
C LEU A 266 -6.47 18.81 3.37
N GLU A 267 -6.75 18.78 4.66
CA GLU A 267 -8.05 19.20 5.20
C GLU A 267 -8.33 20.69 5.00
N PHE A 268 -7.29 21.50 5.04
CA PHE A 268 -7.40 22.96 4.98
C PHE A 268 -6.87 23.57 3.67
N VAL A 269 -6.48 22.73 2.70
CA VAL A 269 -6.02 23.23 1.40
C VAL A 269 -7.20 23.77 0.58
N GLN A 270 -6.99 24.93 -0.05
CA GLN A 270 -7.95 25.46 -1.02
C GLN A 270 -7.78 24.74 -2.37
N PRO A 271 -8.86 24.38 -3.09
CA PRO A 271 -8.77 23.65 -4.36
C PRO A 271 -7.86 24.31 -5.41
N GLY A 272 -7.86 25.63 -5.54
CA GLY A 272 -6.96 26.34 -6.46
C GLY A 272 -5.48 26.17 -6.10
N VAL A 273 -5.14 26.31 -4.82
CA VAL A 273 -3.77 26.12 -4.32
C VAL A 273 -3.33 24.65 -4.44
N LEU A 274 -4.27 23.71 -4.32
CA LEU A 274 -3.97 22.28 -4.51
C LEU A 274 -3.41 22.01 -5.90
N LEU A 275 -4.05 22.54 -6.95
CA LEU A 275 -3.61 22.34 -8.33
C LEU A 275 -2.24 22.97 -8.62
N GLU A 276 -2.00 24.18 -8.12
CA GLU A 276 -0.73 24.89 -8.29
C GLU A 276 0.44 24.19 -7.60
N THR A 277 0.19 23.49 -6.49
CA THR A 277 1.20 22.82 -5.67
C THR A 277 1.15 21.31 -5.74
N LEU A 278 0.41 20.74 -6.71
CA LEU A 278 0.09 19.30 -6.77
C LEU A 278 1.35 18.44 -6.77
N GLU A 279 2.31 18.70 -7.64
CA GLU A 279 3.54 17.91 -7.78
C GLU A 279 4.33 17.86 -6.47
N SER A 280 4.58 19.01 -5.87
CA SER A 280 5.33 19.09 -4.61
C SER A 280 4.60 18.39 -3.46
N ARG A 281 3.27 18.49 -3.41
CA ARG A 281 2.46 17.78 -2.40
C ARG A 281 2.48 16.28 -2.57
N LEU A 282 2.36 15.80 -3.81
CA LEU A 282 2.43 14.37 -4.11
C LEU A 282 3.81 13.80 -3.74
N ALA A 283 4.89 14.49 -4.08
CA ALA A 283 6.25 14.10 -3.68
C ALA A 283 6.42 14.10 -2.15
N GLY A 284 5.87 15.11 -1.46
CA GLY A 284 5.84 15.16 0.00
C GLY A 284 5.08 13.99 0.62
N LEU A 285 3.93 13.63 0.07
CA LEU A 285 3.13 12.48 0.55
C LEU A 285 3.85 11.14 0.36
N GLN A 286 4.57 10.93 -0.74
CA GLN A 286 5.41 9.74 -0.90
C GLN A 286 6.50 9.66 0.17
N THR A 287 7.16 10.78 0.46
CA THR A 287 8.14 10.88 1.55
C THR A 287 7.47 10.55 2.88
N THR A 288 6.31 11.13 3.16
CA THR A 288 5.53 10.84 4.38
C THR A 288 5.20 9.36 4.52
N CYS A 289 4.73 8.69 3.45
CA CYS A 289 4.42 7.24 3.51
C CYS A 289 5.63 6.40 3.89
N ARG A 290 6.82 6.73 3.36
CA ARG A 290 8.07 6.07 3.71
C ARG A 290 8.45 6.32 5.16
N ASP A 291 8.50 7.59 5.56
CA ASP A 291 8.94 8.02 6.89
C ASP A 291 8.00 7.48 8.00
N VAL A 292 6.69 7.40 7.72
CA VAL A 292 5.72 6.72 8.60
C VAL A 292 6.05 5.23 8.73
N GLY A 293 6.39 4.56 7.63
CA GLY A 293 6.80 3.15 7.66
C GLY A 293 8.03 2.94 8.54
N ASP A 294 9.05 3.77 8.39
CA ASP A 294 10.28 3.73 9.18
C ASP A 294 10.01 4.02 10.66
N ALA A 295 9.19 5.02 10.97
CA ALA A 295 8.81 5.35 12.34
C ALA A 295 8.02 4.20 13.02
N LEU A 296 7.11 3.54 12.28
CA LEU A 296 6.39 2.37 12.77
C LEU A 296 7.33 1.19 13.02
N ALA A 297 8.28 0.94 12.12
CA ALA A 297 9.26 -0.12 12.27
C ALA A 297 10.11 0.10 13.53
N LEU A 298 10.60 1.30 13.76
CA LEU A 298 11.37 1.65 14.95
C LEU A 298 10.55 1.50 16.23
N GLN A 299 9.27 1.85 16.21
CA GLN A 299 8.43 1.86 17.41
C GLN A 299 7.86 0.49 17.77
N TYR A 300 7.46 -0.32 16.78
CA TYR A 300 6.65 -1.51 16.99
C TYR A 300 7.28 -2.82 16.52
N PHE A 301 8.15 -2.80 15.49
CA PHE A 301 8.63 -4.01 14.83
C PHE A 301 10.01 -4.44 15.32
N HIS A 302 10.85 -3.50 15.72
CA HIS A 302 12.11 -3.86 16.34
C HIS A 302 11.84 -4.26 17.79
N ALA A 303 12.18 -5.51 18.13
CA ALA A 303 12.25 -5.89 19.54
C ALA A 303 13.20 -4.91 20.22
N ALA A 304 12.74 -4.25 21.28
CA ALA A 304 13.64 -3.45 22.13
C ALA A 304 14.87 -4.31 22.41
N PRO A 305 16.10 -3.77 22.22
CA PRO A 305 17.29 -4.53 22.55
C PRO A 305 17.09 -5.07 23.96
N TRP A 306 17.29 -6.37 24.13
CA TRP A 306 17.27 -7.01 25.42
C TRP A 306 18.05 -6.11 26.36
N VAL A 307 17.38 -5.43 27.27
CA VAL A 307 18.06 -4.86 28.42
C VAL A 307 18.51 -6.08 29.21
N ALA A 308 19.72 -6.56 28.92
CA ALA A 308 20.37 -7.49 29.78
C ALA A 308 20.34 -6.82 31.15
N TRP A 309 19.58 -7.37 32.06
CA TRP A 309 19.71 -7.06 33.46
C TRP A 309 21.13 -7.45 33.80
N SER A 310 22.06 -6.53 33.60
CA SER A 310 23.37 -6.65 34.23
C SER A 310 23.08 -6.54 35.71
N ASP A 311 23.24 -7.65 36.42
CA ASP A 311 23.37 -7.64 37.87
C ASP A 311 24.50 -6.66 38.24
N ALA A 312 24.16 -5.38 38.32
CA ALA A 312 25.04 -4.33 38.80
C ALA A 312 25.37 -4.53 40.31
N GLY A 313 24.77 -5.56 40.93
CA GLY A 313 25.03 -5.95 42.31
C GLY A 313 26.19 -6.95 42.52
N GLN A 314 26.71 -7.62 41.49
CA GLN A 314 27.78 -8.60 41.65
C GLN A 314 29.17 -8.16 41.20
N ARG A 315 29.32 -6.96 40.62
CA ARG A 315 30.64 -6.42 40.27
C ARG A 315 31.35 -5.68 41.42
N GLY A 316 30.72 -5.59 42.57
CA GLY A 316 31.31 -4.93 43.76
C GLY A 316 32.16 -5.86 44.66
N GLN A 317 32.25 -7.19 44.39
CA GLN A 317 32.96 -8.12 45.27
C GLN A 317 34.14 -8.91 44.65
N LEU A 318 34.54 -8.58 43.43
CA LEU A 318 35.67 -9.28 42.78
C LEU A 318 36.92 -8.38 42.48
N VAL A 319 37.05 -7.23 43.10
CA VAL A 319 38.25 -6.35 42.98
C VAL A 319 38.95 -6.14 44.36
N GLY A 320 38.81 -7.10 45.25
CA GLY A 320 39.38 -6.96 46.59
C GLY A 320 40.16 -8.17 47.09
N SER A 321 40.91 -8.89 46.26
CA SER A 321 41.79 -9.96 46.75
C SER A 321 42.82 -10.43 45.71
N GLN A 322 43.71 -9.53 45.31
CA GLN A 322 45.03 -9.91 44.75
C GLN A 322 45.99 -8.72 44.89
N GLU A 323 46.40 -8.44 46.10
CA GLU A 323 47.71 -7.86 46.47
C GLU A 323 47.94 -8.27 47.91
N GLU A 324 48.80 -9.25 48.08
CA GLU A 324 49.68 -9.55 49.19
C GLU A 324 49.99 -11.05 49.22
N SER A 325 51.06 -11.45 48.56
CA SER A 325 52.12 -12.33 49.03
C SER A 325 53.09 -12.65 47.89
#